data_fc255d98d7f912c97812e3c996550621
#
_entry.id   fc255d98d7f912c97812e3c996550621
#
_cell.length_a   1.000
_cell.length_b   1.000
_cell.length_c   1.000
_cell.angle_alpha   90.00
_cell.angle_beta   90.00
_cell.angle_gamma   90.00
#
_symmetry.space_group_name_H-M   'P 1'
#
loop_
_entity.id
_entity.type
_entity.pdbx_description
1 polymer ?
#
loop_
_entity_poly.entity_id
_entity_poly.type
_entity_poly.pdbx_seq_one_letter_code
_entity_poly.pdbx_strand_id
1 'polypeptide(L)'
;MNPFFAFLTIYPGFGVTALIVPLLALRWFLAPAARKQTEWLFVAALLIEPAGIFSQLTANSLSQLRPLKLDLYVYKFDAVFGSPSFHLGQIAAAHLWLRTLVSVSYGLLPMAMLGAFAATLLLRPEREAVRVAQTFLLNLFAALPIYLLFPVCGPAFAFPSFPALPPAGLVPHLLAISAAPNGIPSVHMSSALLVLWFLRRWNWGRALGGV
;
A
#
# COMPACT_ATOMS: atom_id res chain seq x y z
N MET A 1 -11.72 13.67 19.92
CA MET A 1 -11.92 12.41 19.14
C MET A 1 -11.47 11.26 20.02
N ASN A 2 -12.25 10.18 20.14
CA ASN A 2 -11.87 9.01 20.93
C ASN A 2 -10.56 8.44 20.37
N PRO A 3 -9.52 8.15 21.20
CA PRO A 3 -8.23 7.62 20.73
C PRO A 3 -8.36 6.32 19.91
N PHE A 4 -9.39 5.51 20.18
CA PHE A 4 -9.68 4.31 19.39
C PHE A 4 -10.10 4.66 17.95
N PHE A 5 -10.98 5.65 17.75
CA PHE A 5 -11.35 6.09 16.40
C PHE A 5 -10.20 6.78 15.67
N ALA A 6 -9.36 7.55 16.40
CA ALA A 6 -8.12 8.10 15.83
C ALA A 6 -7.20 7.00 15.34
N PHE A 7 -7.01 5.94 16.12
CA PHE A 7 -6.20 4.79 15.72
C PHE A 7 -6.73 4.08 14.48
N LEU A 8 -8.04 3.84 14.37
CA LEU A 8 -8.67 3.23 13.21
C LEU A 8 -8.55 4.09 11.94
N THR A 9 -8.57 5.43 12.07
CA THR A 9 -8.41 6.34 10.93
C THR A 9 -6.95 6.45 10.47
N ILE A 10 -5.99 6.32 11.38
CA ILE A 10 -4.55 6.31 11.08
C ILE A 10 -4.14 4.97 10.45
N TYR A 11 -4.76 3.87 10.88
CA TYR A 11 -4.47 2.51 10.45
C TYR A 11 -5.75 1.81 9.94
N PRO A 12 -6.28 2.20 8.78
CA PRO A 12 -7.54 1.66 8.27
C PRO A 12 -7.49 0.14 8.05
N GLY A 13 -6.33 -0.42 7.71
CA GLY A 13 -6.12 -1.86 7.59
C GLY A 13 -6.39 -2.59 8.90
N PHE A 14 -5.92 -2.07 10.04
CA PHE A 14 -6.17 -2.67 11.35
C PHE A 14 -7.66 -2.70 11.69
N GLY A 15 -8.40 -1.63 11.35
CA GLY A 15 -9.85 -1.59 11.53
C GLY A 15 -10.57 -2.66 10.71
N VAL A 16 -10.12 -2.89 9.48
CA VAL A 16 -10.64 -3.94 8.60
C VAL A 16 -10.34 -5.33 9.16
N THR A 17 -9.10 -5.57 9.61
CA THR A 17 -8.73 -6.85 10.23
C THR A 17 -9.56 -7.11 11.49
N ALA A 18 -9.79 -6.10 12.32
CA ALA A 18 -10.63 -6.22 13.50
C ALA A 18 -12.08 -6.60 13.18
N LEU A 19 -12.60 -6.24 12.00
CA LEU A 19 -13.92 -6.66 11.53
C LEU A 19 -13.91 -8.05 10.88
N ILE A 20 -12.84 -8.39 10.15
CA ILE A 20 -12.73 -9.68 9.46
C ILE A 20 -12.50 -10.84 10.43
N VAL A 21 -11.70 -10.62 11.48
CA VAL A 21 -11.36 -11.67 12.46
C VAL A 21 -12.60 -12.35 13.07
N PRO A 22 -13.61 -11.62 13.62
CA PRO A 22 -14.80 -12.27 14.14
C PRO A 22 -15.64 -12.98 13.06
N LEU A 23 -15.66 -12.48 11.83
CA LEU A 23 -16.35 -13.14 10.72
C LEU A 23 -15.66 -14.46 10.33
N LEU A 24 -14.34 -14.48 10.33
CA LEU A 24 -13.58 -15.72 10.10
C LEU A 24 -13.76 -16.72 11.25
N ALA A 25 -13.80 -16.26 12.51
CA ALA A 25 -14.09 -17.10 13.64
C ALA A 25 -15.48 -17.72 13.52
N LEU A 26 -16.50 -16.91 13.20
CA LEU A 26 -17.87 -17.41 12.96
C LEU A 26 -17.90 -18.46 11.84
N ARG A 27 -17.25 -18.19 10.70
CA ARG A 27 -17.13 -19.15 9.59
C ARG A 27 -16.45 -20.44 10.02
N TRP A 28 -15.41 -20.37 10.86
CA TRP A 28 -14.69 -21.54 11.34
C TRP A 28 -15.60 -22.49 12.14
N PHE A 29 -16.52 -21.91 12.95
CA PHE A 29 -17.50 -22.67 13.70
C PHE A 29 -18.62 -23.23 12.84
N LEU A 30 -19.17 -22.41 11.92
CA LEU A 30 -20.36 -22.75 11.12
C LEU A 30 -20.07 -23.63 9.90
N ALA A 31 -18.82 -23.66 9.41
CA ALA A 31 -18.46 -24.40 8.20
C ALA A 31 -17.28 -25.36 8.43
N PRO A 32 -17.50 -26.52 9.08
CA PRO A 32 -16.42 -27.47 9.40
C PRO A 32 -15.60 -27.92 8.20
N ALA A 33 -16.24 -28.11 7.02
CA ALA A 33 -15.56 -28.48 5.79
C ALA A 33 -14.60 -27.41 5.25
N ALA A 34 -14.78 -26.15 5.65
CA ALA A 34 -13.93 -25.03 5.23
C ALA A 34 -12.90 -24.58 6.29
N ARG A 35 -12.76 -25.34 7.41
CA ARG A 35 -11.89 -24.94 8.52
C ARG A 35 -10.46 -24.64 8.09
N LYS A 36 -9.85 -25.55 7.33
CA LYS A 36 -8.46 -25.36 6.87
C LYS A 36 -8.28 -24.07 6.05
N GLN A 37 -9.22 -23.76 5.17
CA GLN A 37 -9.19 -22.52 4.39
C GLN A 37 -9.37 -21.30 5.29
N THR A 38 -10.25 -21.39 6.29
CA THR A 38 -10.49 -20.31 7.25
C THR A 38 -9.27 -20.05 8.12
N GLU A 39 -8.54 -21.07 8.53
CA GLU A 39 -7.28 -20.97 9.26
C GLU A 39 -6.21 -20.23 8.43
N TRP A 40 -6.07 -20.56 7.15
CA TRP A 40 -5.17 -19.82 6.25
C TRP A 40 -5.56 -18.35 6.08
N LEU A 41 -6.85 -18.04 5.99
CA LEU A 41 -7.31 -16.65 5.94
C LEU A 41 -7.00 -15.91 7.24
N PHE A 42 -7.14 -16.58 8.37
CA PHE A 42 -6.75 -16.05 9.68
C PHE A 42 -5.26 -15.72 9.73
N VAL A 43 -4.41 -16.69 9.36
CA VAL A 43 -2.96 -16.50 9.33
C VAL A 43 -2.58 -15.35 8.40
N ALA A 44 -3.19 -15.28 7.22
CA ALA A 44 -2.91 -14.20 6.26
C ALA A 44 -3.32 -12.82 6.80
N ALA A 45 -4.50 -12.71 7.42
CA ALA A 45 -4.93 -11.45 8.04
C ALA A 45 -4.00 -11.02 9.17
N LEU A 46 -3.58 -11.98 10.03
CA LEU A 46 -2.66 -11.71 11.14
C LEU A 46 -1.21 -11.44 10.71
N LEU A 47 -0.82 -11.78 9.48
CA LEU A 47 0.54 -11.50 8.98
C LEU A 47 0.59 -10.25 8.12
N ILE A 48 -0.34 -10.08 7.18
CA ILE A 48 -0.30 -8.98 6.20
C ILE A 48 -0.53 -7.64 6.89
N GLU A 49 -1.54 -7.53 7.74
CA GLU A 49 -1.87 -6.26 8.38
C GLU A 49 -0.82 -5.80 9.39
N PRO A 50 -0.39 -6.63 10.37
CA PRO A 50 0.70 -6.24 11.27
C PRO A 50 2.02 -5.98 10.54
N ALA A 51 2.32 -6.72 9.47
CA ALA A 51 3.52 -6.46 8.66
C ALA A 51 3.44 -5.08 7.98
N GLY A 52 2.26 -4.69 7.46
CA GLY A 52 2.03 -3.35 6.91
C GLY A 52 2.23 -2.25 7.96
N ILE A 53 1.65 -2.42 9.15
CA ILE A 53 1.83 -1.49 10.28
C ILE A 53 3.31 -1.39 10.67
N PHE A 54 3.98 -2.53 10.84
CA PHE A 54 5.40 -2.57 11.18
C PHE A 54 6.27 -1.88 10.12
N SER A 55 6.00 -2.13 8.84
CA SER A 55 6.68 -1.46 7.72
C SER A 55 6.50 0.06 7.78
N GLN A 56 5.28 0.54 8.06
CA GLN A 56 5.00 1.97 8.18
C GLN A 56 5.70 2.61 9.40
N LEU A 57 5.66 1.94 10.55
CA LEU A 57 6.37 2.41 11.75
C LEU A 57 7.87 2.47 11.51
N THR A 58 8.44 1.47 10.85
CA THR A 58 9.86 1.45 10.48
C THR A 58 10.18 2.59 9.51
N ALA A 59 9.37 2.82 8.48
CA ALA A 59 9.55 3.92 7.55
C ALA A 59 9.50 5.28 8.26
N ASN A 60 8.62 5.46 9.23
CA ASN A 60 8.54 6.67 10.05
C ASN A 60 9.81 6.84 10.93
N SER A 61 10.32 5.76 11.52
CA SER A 61 11.57 5.79 12.29
C SER A 61 12.78 6.11 11.40
N LEU A 62 12.80 5.61 10.16
CA LEU A 62 13.82 5.95 9.18
C LEU A 62 13.83 7.45 8.83
N SER A 63 12.72 8.17 8.98
CA SER A 63 12.69 9.61 8.74
C SER A 63 13.59 10.38 9.70
N GLN A 64 13.73 9.91 10.94
CA GLN A 64 14.62 10.49 11.94
C GLN A 64 16.09 10.14 11.69
N LEU A 65 16.36 8.90 11.26
CA LEU A 65 17.72 8.45 10.93
C LEU A 65 18.26 9.09 9.66
N ARG A 66 17.39 9.42 8.72
CA ARG A 66 17.72 10.01 7.42
C ARG A 66 16.90 11.28 7.20
N PRO A 67 17.17 12.38 7.93
CA PRO A 67 16.40 13.62 7.80
C PRO A 67 16.58 14.30 6.45
N LEU A 68 17.73 14.08 5.80
CA LEU A 68 18.03 14.62 4.48
C LEU A 68 17.49 13.70 3.38
N LYS A 69 16.70 14.28 2.46
CA LYS A 69 15.97 13.59 1.39
C LYS A 69 16.47 13.98 0.01
N LEU A 70 16.29 13.08 -0.94
CA LEU A 70 16.72 13.20 -2.33
C LEU A 70 15.63 13.78 -3.26
N ASP A 71 14.55 14.31 -2.72
CA ASP A 71 13.36 14.72 -3.50
C ASP A 71 13.66 15.73 -4.60
N LEU A 72 14.58 16.68 -4.40
CA LEU A 72 14.98 17.62 -5.47
C LEU A 72 15.70 16.93 -6.64
N TYR A 73 16.46 15.89 -6.39
CA TYR A 73 17.09 15.10 -7.46
C TYR A 73 16.04 14.33 -8.25
N VAL A 74 15.07 13.74 -7.54
CA VAL A 74 13.93 13.05 -8.18
C VAL A 74 13.08 14.03 -8.97
N TYR A 75 12.81 15.24 -8.45
CA TYR A 75 12.12 16.29 -9.16
C TYR A 75 12.86 16.68 -10.45
N LYS A 76 14.17 16.84 -10.41
CA LYS A 76 14.96 17.15 -11.61
C LYS A 76 14.89 16.04 -12.66
N PHE A 77 14.90 14.78 -12.22
CA PHE A 77 14.69 13.65 -13.11
C PHE A 77 13.27 13.66 -13.69
N ASP A 78 12.23 13.88 -12.88
CA ASP A 78 10.83 13.99 -13.33
C ASP A 78 10.64 15.14 -14.32
N ALA A 79 11.32 16.25 -14.11
CA ALA A 79 11.26 17.42 -15.00
C ALA A 79 11.80 17.15 -16.42
N VAL A 80 12.74 16.21 -16.59
CA VAL A 80 13.21 15.78 -17.91
C VAL A 80 12.06 15.19 -18.76
N PHE A 81 11.07 14.58 -18.09
CA PHE A 81 9.88 14.02 -18.72
C PHE A 81 8.67 14.96 -18.67
N GLY A 82 8.88 16.26 -18.39
CA GLY A 82 7.81 17.26 -18.32
C GLY A 82 7.04 17.26 -16.99
N SER A 83 7.65 16.79 -15.90
CA SER A 83 7.05 16.77 -14.55
C SER A 83 5.69 16.06 -14.44
N PRO A 84 5.56 14.82 -14.92
CA PRO A 84 4.29 14.11 -14.93
C PRO A 84 3.67 13.95 -13.55
N SER A 85 4.46 13.83 -12.48
CA SER A 85 3.93 13.73 -11.12
C SER A 85 3.15 14.98 -10.68
N PHE A 86 3.59 16.17 -11.09
CA PHE A 86 2.90 17.42 -10.80
C PHE A 86 1.65 17.59 -11.67
N HIS A 87 1.70 17.26 -12.94
CA HIS A 87 0.53 17.30 -13.81
C HIS A 87 -0.57 16.34 -13.36
N LEU A 88 -0.22 15.12 -12.96
CA LEU A 88 -1.17 14.18 -12.37
C LEU A 88 -1.75 14.72 -11.07
N GLY A 89 -0.92 15.37 -10.24
CA GLY A 89 -1.36 16.05 -9.03
C GLY A 89 -2.37 17.17 -9.31
N GLN A 90 -2.13 17.99 -10.33
CA GLN A 90 -3.05 19.07 -10.78
C GLN A 90 -4.37 18.49 -11.26
N ILE A 91 -4.36 17.44 -12.08
CA ILE A 91 -5.57 16.76 -12.55
C ILE A 91 -6.36 16.20 -11.35
N ALA A 92 -5.68 15.55 -10.41
CA ALA A 92 -6.33 15.01 -9.20
C ALA A 92 -6.90 16.14 -8.31
N ALA A 93 -6.21 17.27 -8.20
CA ALA A 93 -6.71 18.43 -7.44
C ALA A 93 -7.93 19.09 -8.11
N ALA A 94 -7.97 19.14 -9.44
CA ALA A 94 -9.07 19.71 -10.20
C ALA A 94 -10.35 18.86 -10.17
N HIS A 95 -10.23 17.54 -9.94
CA HIS A 95 -11.35 16.59 -10.02
C HIS A 95 -11.56 15.87 -8.67
N LEU A 96 -12.56 16.30 -7.90
CA LEU A 96 -12.88 15.71 -6.60
C LEU A 96 -13.12 14.20 -6.67
N TRP A 97 -13.83 13.72 -7.70
CA TRP A 97 -14.09 12.29 -7.88
C TRP A 97 -12.80 11.47 -8.04
N LEU A 98 -11.82 12.00 -8.79
CA LEU A 98 -10.53 11.34 -9.00
C LEU A 98 -9.73 11.30 -7.68
N ARG A 99 -9.70 12.42 -6.95
CA ARG A 99 -9.06 12.47 -5.63
C ARG A 99 -9.69 11.48 -4.66
N THR A 100 -11.03 11.40 -4.65
CA THR A 100 -11.76 10.44 -3.81
C THR A 100 -11.45 9.01 -4.24
N LEU A 101 -11.48 8.71 -5.54
CA LEU A 101 -11.15 7.38 -6.07
C LEU A 101 -9.74 6.95 -5.65
N VAL A 102 -8.74 7.81 -5.83
CA VAL A 102 -7.36 7.53 -5.42
C VAL A 102 -7.25 7.30 -3.92
N SER A 103 -7.87 8.15 -3.09
CA SER A 103 -7.85 8.02 -1.63
C SER A 103 -8.52 6.73 -1.15
N VAL A 104 -9.67 6.39 -1.73
CA VAL A 104 -10.38 5.13 -1.41
C VAL A 104 -9.58 3.93 -1.85
N SER A 105 -9.03 3.93 -3.07
CA SER A 105 -8.19 2.83 -3.58
C SER A 105 -6.94 2.63 -2.71
N TYR A 106 -6.34 3.73 -2.26
CA TYR A 106 -5.18 3.70 -1.36
C TYR A 106 -5.56 3.08 0.00
N GLY A 107 -6.67 3.52 0.59
CA GLY A 107 -7.15 3.02 1.88
C GLY A 107 -7.63 1.57 1.83
N LEU A 108 -8.16 1.11 0.69
CA LEU A 108 -8.65 -0.26 0.51
C LEU A 108 -7.56 -1.25 0.08
N LEU A 109 -6.34 -0.79 -0.16
CA LEU A 109 -5.27 -1.66 -0.65
C LEU A 109 -4.98 -2.88 0.24
N PRO A 110 -4.92 -2.78 1.58
CA PRO A 110 -4.75 -3.95 2.44
C PRO A 110 -5.86 -4.99 2.25
N MET A 111 -7.12 -4.53 2.09
CA MET A 111 -8.24 -5.42 1.77
C MET A 111 -8.08 -6.09 0.41
N ALA A 112 -7.61 -5.35 -0.59
CA ALA A 112 -7.35 -5.90 -1.92
C ALA A 112 -6.23 -6.96 -1.90
N MET A 113 -5.20 -6.76 -1.08
CA MET A 113 -4.14 -7.75 -0.86
C MET A 113 -4.70 -9.03 -0.21
N LEU A 114 -5.47 -8.88 0.87
CA LEU A 114 -6.13 -10.00 1.53
C LEU A 114 -7.14 -10.69 0.60
N GLY A 115 -7.88 -9.92 -0.18
CA GLY A 115 -8.80 -10.41 -1.20
C GLY A 115 -8.09 -11.23 -2.29
N ALA A 116 -6.94 -10.76 -2.78
CA ALA A 116 -6.14 -11.51 -3.75
C ALA A 116 -5.62 -12.83 -3.18
N PHE A 117 -5.20 -12.84 -1.91
CA PHE A 117 -4.83 -14.05 -1.19
C PHE A 117 -6.03 -15.01 -1.06
N ALA A 118 -7.15 -14.53 -0.52
CA ALA A 118 -8.35 -15.32 -0.30
C ALA A 118 -8.86 -15.96 -1.59
N ALA A 119 -8.91 -15.18 -2.62
CA ALA A 119 -9.33 -15.61 -3.93
C ALA A 119 -8.39 -16.68 -4.52
N THR A 120 -7.08 -16.51 -4.37
CA THR A 120 -6.12 -17.52 -4.80
C THR A 120 -6.30 -18.81 -4.00
N LEU A 121 -6.53 -18.70 -2.68
CA LEU A 121 -6.75 -19.85 -1.81
C LEU A 121 -8.02 -20.66 -2.18
N LEU A 122 -9.06 -19.97 -2.65
CA LEU A 122 -10.33 -20.62 -3.04
C LEU A 122 -10.29 -21.27 -4.42
N LEU A 123 -9.53 -20.71 -5.34
CA LEU A 123 -9.57 -21.08 -6.77
C LEU A 123 -8.30 -21.76 -7.29
N ARG A 124 -7.25 -21.83 -6.47
CA ARG A 124 -5.94 -22.36 -6.85
C ARG A 124 -5.38 -23.28 -5.77
N PRO A 125 -4.37 -24.08 -6.09
CA PRO A 125 -3.65 -24.86 -5.07
C PRO A 125 -3.10 -23.96 -3.94
N GLU A 126 -3.16 -24.44 -2.71
CA GLU A 126 -2.72 -23.75 -1.49
C GLU A 126 -1.31 -23.13 -1.63
N ARG A 127 -0.38 -23.83 -2.33
CA ARG A 127 0.97 -23.32 -2.61
C ARG A 127 1.00 -21.99 -3.36
N GLU A 128 0.01 -21.70 -4.19
CA GLU A 128 -0.08 -20.41 -4.91
C GLU A 128 -0.55 -19.31 -3.96
N ALA A 129 -1.49 -19.58 -3.05
CA ALA A 129 -1.89 -18.62 -2.02
C ALA A 129 -0.72 -18.28 -1.09
N VAL A 130 0.07 -19.27 -0.67
CA VAL A 130 1.30 -19.04 0.11
C VAL A 130 2.27 -18.15 -0.65
N ARG A 131 2.48 -18.36 -1.95
CA ARG A 131 3.31 -17.48 -2.78
C ARG A 131 2.79 -16.05 -2.84
N VAL A 132 1.47 -15.86 -2.92
CA VAL A 132 0.86 -14.51 -2.88
C VAL A 132 1.21 -13.81 -1.57
N ALA A 133 1.00 -14.47 -0.42
CA ALA A 133 1.34 -13.90 0.88
C ALA A 133 2.84 -13.58 1.00
N GLN A 134 3.71 -14.52 0.61
CA GLN A 134 5.16 -14.33 0.61
C GLN A 134 5.59 -13.15 -0.28
N THR A 135 4.97 -12.99 -1.45
CA THR A 135 5.29 -11.88 -2.36
C THR A 135 4.90 -10.54 -1.76
N PHE A 136 3.73 -10.44 -1.11
CA PHE A 136 3.34 -9.20 -0.43
C PHE A 136 4.26 -8.89 0.76
N LEU A 137 4.59 -9.87 1.58
CA LEU A 137 5.54 -9.67 2.69
C LEU A 137 6.92 -9.26 2.19
N LEU A 138 7.42 -9.92 1.16
CA LEU A 138 8.70 -9.55 0.54
C LEU A 138 8.67 -8.12 0.00
N ASN A 139 7.57 -7.71 -0.66
CA ASN A 139 7.41 -6.34 -1.16
C ASN A 139 7.47 -5.30 -0.04
N LEU A 140 6.81 -5.57 1.10
CA LEU A 140 6.82 -4.68 2.27
C LEU A 140 8.24 -4.53 2.84
N PHE A 141 8.94 -5.64 3.06
CA PHE A 141 10.24 -5.62 3.74
C PHE A 141 11.39 -5.24 2.80
N ALA A 142 11.33 -5.60 1.52
CA ALA A 142 12.38 -5.23 0.55
C ALA A 142 12.46 -3.72 0.29
N ALA A 143 11.38 -2.97 0.54
CA ALA A 143 11.39 -1.52 0.42
C ALA A 143 12.21 -0.83 1.53
N LEU A 144 12.28 -1.40 2.74
CA LEU A 144 12.91 -0.76 3.89
C LEU A 144 14.41 -0.42 3.69
N PRO A 145 15.27 -1.35 3.20
CA PRO A 145 16.66 -1.01 2.91
C PRO A 145 16.78 0.05 1.80
N ILE A 146 15.86 0.06 0.82
CA ILE A 146 15.88 1.09 -0.23
C ILE A 146 15.51 2.46 0.35
N TYR A 147 14.54 2.54 1.26
CA TYR A 147 14.21 3.78 1.97
C TYR A 147 15.40 4.34 2.78
N LEU A 148 16.23 3.47 3.34
CA LEU A 148 17.44 3.87 4.04
C LEU A 148 18.51 4.41 3.09
N LEU A 149 18.70 3.77 1.94
CA LEU A 149 19.73 4.11 0.95
C LEU A 149 19.29 5.26 0.04
N PHE A 150 18.00 5.35 -0.26
CA PHE A 150 17.42 6.28 -1.21
C PHE A 150 16.21 7.00 -0.58
N PRO A 151 16.44 7.90 0.40
CA PRO A 151 15.37 8.53 1.15
C PRO A 151 14.64 9.59 0.30
N VAL A 152 13.44 9.26 -0.18
CA VAL A 152 12.54 10.13 -0.95
C VAL A 152 11.15 10.11 -0.33
N CYS A 153 10.57 11.28 -0.05
CA CYS A 153 9.24 11.40 0.54
C CYS A 153 8.12 11.50 -0.50
N GLY A 154 8.44 12.05 -1.66
CA GLY A 154 7.48 12.39 -2.71
C GLY A 154 7.05 13.86 -2.72
N PRO A 155 6.52 14.33 -3.86
CA PRO A 155 6.36 15.76 -4.12
C PRO A 155 5.39 16.46 -3.16
N ALA A 156 4.36 15.79 -2.67
CA ALA A 156 3.39 16.37 -1.73
C ALA A 156 4.01 16.73 -0.36
N PHE A 157 5.11 16.09 0.03
CA PHE A 157 5.82 16.38 1.28
C PHE A 157 7.04 17.27 1.08
N ALA A 158 7.65 17.21 -0.12
CA ALA A 158 8.87 17.95 -0.44
C ALA A 158 8.59 19.38 -0.91
N PHE A 159 7.44 19.61 -1.53
CA PHE A 159 7.09 20.91 -2.12
C PHE A 159 5.80 21.44 -1.50
N PRO A 160 5.86 22.50 -0.67
CA PRO A 160 4.68 23.07 -0.02
C PRO A 160 3.61 23.58 -0.99
N SER A 161 4.02 23.98 -2.21
CA SER A 161 3.13 24.45 -3.27
C SER A 161 2.49 23.31 -4.10
N PHE A 162 2.83 22.04 -3.83
CA PHE A 162 2.27 20.92 -4.61
C PHE A 162 0.71 20.98 -4.63
N PRO A 163 0.06 20.82 -5.78
CA PRO A 163 0.59 20.36 -7.07
C PRO A 163 1.07 21.46 -8.05
N ALA A 164 1.22 22.71 -7.61
CA ALA A 164 1.83 23.71 -8.46
C ALA A 164 3.33 23.38 -8.68
N LEU A 165 3.81 23.64 -9.92
CA LEU A 165 5.20 23.41 -10.25
C LEU A 165 6.12 24.27 -9.37
N PRO A 166 7.22 23.71 -8.87
CA PRO A 166 8.23 24.50 -8.18
C PRO A 166 8.86 25.56 -9.11
N PRO A 167 9.49 26.61 -8.55
CA PRO A 167 10.17 27.62 -9.34
C PRO A 167 11.19 27.04 -10.32
N ALA A 168 11.29 27.63 -11.50
CA ALA A 168 12.33 27.26 -12.45
C ALA A 168 13.73 27.54 -11.88
N GLY A 169 14.72 26.70 -12.22
CA GLY A 169 16.12 26.94 -11.82
C GLY A 169 16.52 26.39 -10.46
N LEU A 170 15.66 25.64 -9.75
CA LEU A 170 16.06 24.97 -8.51
C LEU A 170 17.30 24.09 -8.73
N VAL A 171 18.34 24.31 -7.93
CA VAL A 171 19.56 23.49 -7.94
C VAL A 171 19.33 22.27 -7.07
N PRO A 172 19.64 21.04 -7.53
CA PRO A 172 19.49 19.83 -6.72
C PRO A 172 20.38 19.90 -5.48
N HIS A 173 19.77 19.72 -4.32
CA HIS A 173 20.45 19.55 -3.03
C HIS A 173 19.58 18.65 -2.12
N LEU A 174 20.13 18.23 -1.01
CA LEU A 174 19.39 17.43 -0.03
C LEU A 174 18.43 18.35 0.75
N LEU A 175 17.16 17.92 0.85
CA LEU A 175 16.14 18.64 1.61
C LEU A 175 15.99 18.04 3.01
N ALA A 176 15.95 18.88 4.04
CA ALA A 176 15.57 18.45 5.38
C ALA A 176 14.05 18.33 5.48
N ILE A 177 13.54 17.11 5.50
CA ILE A 177 12.10 16.81 5.53
C ILE A 177 11.83 15.76 6.61
N SER A 178 10.86 16.02 7.49
CA SER A 178 10.48 15.12 8.58
C SER A 178 9.58 13.96 8.15
N ALA A 179 9.05 13.97 6.91
CA ALA A 179 8.18 12.91 6.41
C ALA A 179 8.93 11.58 6.17
N ALA A 180 8.21 10.48 6.22
CA ALA A 180 8.74 9.14 5.97
C ALA A 180 9.32 9.02 4.55
N PRO A 181 10.49 8.37 4.36
CA PRO A 181 11.16 8.25 3.06
C PRO A 181 10.57 7.11 2.21
N ASN A 182 9.25 7.09 2.03
CA ASN A 182 8.51 6.01 1.39
C ASN A 182 7.97 6.35 0.00
N GLY A 183 8.54 7.39 -0.64
CA GLY A 183 8.12 7.81 -1.98
C GLY A 183 8.63 6.88 -3.09
N ILE A 184 9.87 6.38 -2.96
CA ILE A 184 10.49 5.48 -3.94
C ILE A 184 11.27 4.37 -3.22
N PRO A 185 10.95 3.08 -3.47
CA PRO A 185 9.77 2.59 -4.21
C PRO A 185 8.49 2.86 -3.45
N SER A 186 7.39 3.15 -4.14
CA SER A 186 6.09 3.22 -3.49
C SER A 186 5.57 1.81 -3.22
N VAL A 187 5.56 1.38 -1.97
CA VAL A 187 4.99 0.08 -1.55
C VAL A 187 3.52 -0.02 -1.89
N HIS A 188 2.76 1.08 -1.82
CA HIS A 188 1.36 1.10 -2.22
C HIS A 188 1.21 0.83 -3.72
N MET A 189 1.99 1.49 -4.57
CA MET A 189 1.95 1.25 -6.02
C MET A 189 2.38 -0.18 -6.36
N SER A 190 3.49 -0.66 -5.81
CA SER A 190 3.96 -2.03 -6.06
C SER A 190 2.96 -3.08 -5.55
N SER A 191 2.33 -2.88 -4.38
CA SER A 191 1.28 -3.77 -3.88
C SER A 191 0.04 -3.76 -4.77
N ALA A 192 -0.39 -2.58 -5.27
CA ALA A 192 -1.50 -2.49 -6.22
C ALA A 192 -1.20 -3.24 -7.52
N LEU A 193 0.00 -3.09 -8.05
CA LEU A 193 0.45 -3.83 -9.25
C LEU A 193 0.50 -5.34 -9.00
N LEU A 194 0.92 -5.78 -7.82
CA LEU A 194 0.92 -7.19 -7.45
C LEU A 194 -0.51 -7.73 -7.33
N VAL A 195 -1.45 -6.99 -6.75
CA VAL A 195 -2.88 -7.36 -6.73
C VAL A 195 -3.39 -7.55 -8.15
N LEU A 196 -3.17 -6.59 -9.04
CA LEU A 196 -3.55 -6.69 -10.44
C LEU A 196 -2.88 -7.87 -11.15
N TRP A 197 -1.58 -8.10 -10.87
CA TRP A 197 -0.84 -9.22 -11.42
C TRP A 197 -1.42 -10.57 -11.02
N PHE A 198 -1.77 -10.77 -9.77
CA PHE A 198 -2.38 -12.01 -9.30
C PHE A 198 -3.81 -12.18 -9.83
N LEU A 199 -4.60 -11.11 -9.87
CA LEU A 199 -5.98 -11.13 -10.34
C LEU A 199 -6.11 -11.25 -11.87
N ARG A 200 -5.13 -10.82 -12.67
CA ARG A 200 -5.18 -10.90 -14.15
C ARG A 200 -5.39 -12.32 -14.70
N ARG A 201 -4.96 -13.35 -13.92
CA ARG A 201 -5.10 -14.76 -14.29
C ARG A 201 -6.46 -15.33 -13.93
N TRP A 202 -7.34 -14.49 -13.39
CA TRP A 202 -8.69 -14.89 -13.06
C TRP A 202 -9.54 -14.95 -14.31
N ASN A 203 -10.03 -16.14 -14.62
CA ASN A 203 -11.15 -16.31 -15.55
C ASN A 203 -12.41 -15.94 -14.78
N TRP A 204 -12.80 -14.67 -14.81
CA TRP A 204 -14.01 -14.15 -14.16
C TRP A 204 -15.25 -14.96 -14.51
N GLY A 205 -15.31 -15.56 -15.73
CA GLY A 205 -16.38 -16.46 -16.14
C GLY A 205 -16.46 -17.76 -15.32
N ARG A 206 -15.34 -18.25 -14.77
CA ARG A 206 -15.35 -19.41 -13.88
C ARG A 206 -15.71 -19.05 -12.44
N ALA A 207 -15.42 -17.82 -12.00
CA ALA A 207 -15.79 -17.35 -10.68
C ALA A 207 -17.30 -17.06 -10.56
N LEU A 208 -17.95 -16.70 -11.67
CA LEU A 208 -19.38 -16.37 -11.73
C LEU A 208 -20.25 -17.52 -12.23
N GLY A 209 -19.69 -18.55 -12.85
CA GLY A 209 -20.42 -19.66 -13.49
C GLY A 209 -20.10 -21.05 -12.97
N GLY A 210 -19.27 -21.17 -11.95
CA GLY A 210 -18.85 -22.43 -11.37
C GLY A 210 -19.59 -22.76 -10.09
N VAL A 211 -20.86 -23.08 -10.21
CA VAL A 211 -21.58 -24.00 -9.31
C VAL A 211 -21.72 -25.30 -10.03
#